data_981a63c1566b3e4405bb0e9ec12c7366
#
_entry.id   981a63c1566b3e4405bb0e9ec12c7366
#
_cell.length_a   1.000
_cell.length_b   1.000
_cell.length_c   1.000
_cell.angle_alpha   90.00
_cell.angle_beta   90.00
_cell.angle_gamma   90.00
#
_symmetry.space_group_name_H-M   'P 1'
#
loop_
_entity.id
_entity.type
_entity.pdbx_description
1 polymer ?
#
loop_
_entity_poly.entity_id
_entity_poly.type
_entity_poly.pdbx_seq_one_letter_code
_entity_poly.pdbx_strand_id
1 'polypeptide(L)'
;VVAVASADPGTSLHTLVQTRLEASGVEHPVTAVLLNFRAYDTLLEIGVLVVAGITGMSLSRAGARAEPELRSTNTLLHALARWFVPLMLLLAAWLLWAGSHRPGGAFQAGAVLAAAGVMMRLTGLPTAWIAPGPMLRLGLSAGFSVFLLVAAVGALTGRAFLAYPPLLSGPLILVIETLLTLSIGMILLGLYVAAAQRDGADE
;
A
#
# COMPACT_ATOMS: atom_id res chain seq x y z
N VAL A 1 7.18 15.06 18.60
CA VAL A 1 8.02 14.78 19.78
C VAL A 1 7.84 15.87 20.83
N VAL A 2 7.83 17.15 20.46
CA VAL A 2 7.65 18.29 21.40
C VAL A 2 6.26 18.28 22.07
N ALA A 3 5.21 17.87 21.34
CA ALA A 3 3.85 17.83 21.87
C ALA A 3 3.62 16.75 22.95
N VAL A 4 4.40 15.66 22.93
CA VAL A 4 4.31 14.60 23.94
C VAL A 4 5.02 14.99 25.23
N ALA A 5 6.10 15.77 25.12
CA ALA A 5 6.85 16.23 26.29
C ALA A 5 6.12 17.31 27.10
N SER A 6 5.13 17.99 26.52
CA SER A 6 4.30 19.02 27.16
C SER A 6 2.90 18.54 27.58
N ALA A 7 2.57 17.25 27.35
CA ALA A 7 1.30 16.70 27.79
C ALA A 7 1.28 16.47 29.30
N ASP A 8 0.21 16.93 29.95
CA ASP A 8 -0.04 16.69 31.36
C ASP A 8 -0.02 15.17 31.64
N PRO A 9 0.67 14.67 32.70
CA PRO A 9 0.80 13.23 32.97
C PRO A 9 -0.52 12.48 33.11
N GLY A 10 -1.65 13.20 33.23
CA GLY A 10 -3.00 12.62 33.26
C GLY A 10 -3.73 12.52 31.92
N THR A 11 -3.17 13.06 30.82
CA THR A 11 -3.86 13.07 29.52
C THR A 11 -3.44 11.88 28.69
N SER A 12 -4.32 10.91 28.45
CA SER A 12 -4.02 9.77 27.60
C SER A 12 -3.89 10.17 26.13
N LEU A 13 -3.01 9.50 25.36
CA LEU A 13 -2.88 9.70 23.90
C LEU A 13 -4.22 9.54 23.18
N HIS A 14 -5.05 8.61 23.64
CA HIS A 14 -6.39 8.41 23.13
C HIS A 14 -7.25 9.67 23.21
N THR A 15 -7.25 10.34 24.35
CA THR A 15 -8.00 11.60 24.56
C THR A 15 -7.49 12.70 23.63
N LEU A 16 -6.16 12.82 23.46
CA LEU A 16 -5.55 13.80 22.54
C LEU A 16 -5.94 13.55 21.08
N VAL A 17 -5.99 12.29 20.65
CA VAL A 17 -6.43 11.93 19.31
C VAL A 17 -7.90 12.26 19.09
N GLN A 18 -8.77 11.93 20.06
CA GLN A 18 -10.21 12.19 19.97
C GLN A 18 -10.50 13.70 19.89
N THR A 19 -9.83 14.53 20.67
CA THR A 19 -10.05 15.99 20.66
C THR A 19 -9.61 16.68 19.37
N ARG A 20 -8.75 16.03 18.56
CA ARG A 20 -8.25 16.58 17.29
C ARG A 20 -8.73 15.83 16.05
N LEU A 21 -9.59 14.84 16.23
CA LEU A 21 -10.04 13.96 15.15
C LEU A 21 -10.75 14.73 14.02
N GLU A 22 -11.64 15.65 14.36
CA GLU A 22 -12.36 16.48 13.37
C GLU A 22 -11.40 17.30 12.48
N ALA A 23 -10.29 17.77 13.04
CA ALA A 23 -9.30 18.54 12.30
C ALA A 23 -8.43 17.66 11.37
N SER A 24 -8.46 16.34 11.53
CA SER A 24 -7.66 15.42 10.71
C SER A 24 -8.23 15.20 9.30
N GLY A 25 -9.52 15.44 9.10
CA GLY A 25 -10.23 15.22 7.83
C GLY A 25 -10.66 13.77 7.58
N VAL A 26 -10.52 12.89 8.58
CA VAL A 26 -11.01 11.50 8.59
C VAL A 26 -11.69 11.20 9.91
N GLU A 27 -12.62 10.23 9.89
CA GLU A 27 -13.40 9.88 11.09
C GLU A 27 -12.74 8.76 11.91
N HIS A 28 -11.90 7.92 11.28
CA HIS A 28 -11.27 6.80 11.96
C HIS A 28 -9.99 7.22 12.67
N PRO A 29 -9.87 7.00 13.99
CA PRO A 29 -8.72 7.47 14.79
C PRO A 29 -7.37 6.91 14.34
N VAL A 30 -7.34 5.65 13.90
CA VAL A 30 -6.10 5.01 13.43
C VAL A 30 -5.62 5.66 12.13
N THR A 31 -6.52 5.91 11.18
CA THR A 31 -6.21 6.60 9.92
C THR A 31 -5.73 8.03 10.18
N ALA A 32 -6.38 8.74 11.13
CA ALA A 32 -5.93 10.07 11.55
C ALA A 32 -4.50 10.05 12.12
N VAL A 33 -4.17 9.06 12.93
CA VAL A 33 -2.81 8.91 13.47
C VAL A 33 -1.82 8.60 12.37
N LEU A 34 -2.08 7.61 11.53
CA LEU A 34 -1.15 7.11 10.52
C LEU A 34 -0.92 8.08 9.36
N LEU A 35 -1.96 8.81 8.93
CA LEU A 35 -1.88 9.64 7.73
C LEU A 35 -1.92 11.15 8.00
N ASN A 36 -2.16 11.58 9.25
CA ASN A 36 -2.15 12.99 9.61
C ASN A 36 -1.19 13.26 10.77
N PHE A 37 -1.46 12.75 11.96
CA PHE A 37 -0.69 13.13 13.16
C PHE A 37 0.73 12.55 13.16
N ARG A 38 0.93 11.36 12.61
CA ARG A 38 2.20 10.65 12.49
C ARG A 38 2.49 10.19 11.05
N ALA A 39 2.02 10.94 10.08
CA ALA A 39 2.14 10.63 8.66
C ALA A 39 3.60 10.38 8.20
N TYR A 40 4.59 10.93 8.92
CA TYR A 40 6.00 10.68 8.66
C TYR A 40 6.39 9.20 8.86
N ASP A 41 5.84 8.54 9.88
CA ASP A 41 6.10 7.13 10.13
C ASP A 41 5.60 6.27 8.96
N THR A 42 4.37 6.53 8.50
CA THR A 42 3.79 5.82 7.35
C THR A 42 4.58 6.09 6.06
N LEU A 43 5.05 7.31 5.85
CA LEU A 43 5.92 7.62 4.72
C LEU A 43 7.20 6.77 4.73
N LEU A 44 7.83 6.59 5.89
CA LEU A 44 9.02 5.76 6.05
C LEU A 44 8.71 4.26 5.86
N GLU A 45 7.58 3.76 6.38
CA GLU A 45 7.12 2.38 6.17
C GLU A 45 6.98 2.06 4.68
N ILE A 46 6.35 2.95 3.92
CA ILE A 46 6.24 2.79 2.48
C ILE A 46 7.61 2.88 1.79
N GLY A 47 8.47 3.77 2.25
CA GLY A 47 9.85 3.86 1.75
C GLY A 47 10.61 2.54 1.88
N VAL A 48 10.52 1.89 3.04
CA VAL A 48 11.13 0.57 3.30
C VAL A 48 10.52 -0.49 2.39
N LEU A 49 9.19 -0.51 2.20
CA LEU A 49 8.53 -1.46 1.30
C LEU A 49 9.00 -1.27 -0.16
N VAL A 50 9.13 -0.04 -0.64
CA VAL A 50 9.63 0.26 -1.99
C VAL A 50 11.05 -0.26 -2.16
N VAL A 51 11.94 0.01 -1.18
CA VAL A 51 13.33 -0.50 -1.20
C VAL A 51 13.34 -2.02 -1.21
N ALA A 52 12.53 -2.68 -0.36
CA ALA A 52 12.42 -4.14 -0.33
C ALA A 52 11.96 -4.70 -1.69
N GLY A 53 10.94 -4.08 -2.30
CA GLY A 53 10.44 -4.47 -3.62
C GLY A 53 11.49 -4.34 -4.72
N ILE A 54 12.21 -3.20 -4.78
CA ILE A 54 13.28 -2.98 -5.75
C ILE A 54 14.41 -3.98 -5.55
N THR A 55 14.83 -4.21 -4.31
CA THR A 55 15.90 -5.16 -3.96
C THR A 55 15.52 -6.59 -4.34
N GLY A 56 14.31 -7.04 -3.98
CA GLY A 56 13.80 -8.37 -4.31
C GLY A 56 13.80 -8.62 -5.81
N MET A 57 13.29 -7.66 -6.60
CA MET A 57 13.28 -7.76 -8.06
C MET A 57 14.68 -7.69 -8.68
N SER A 58 15.61 -6.95 -8.08
CA SER A 58 17.00 -6.87 -8.58
C SER A 58 17.74 -8.18 -8.36
N LEU A 59 17.52 -8.83 -7.23
CA LEU A 59 18.09 -10.14 -6.89
C LEU A 59 17.53 -11.26 -7.80
N SER A 60 16.23 -11.23 -8.11
CA SER A 60 15.62 -12.23 -8.99
C SER A 60 16.13 -12.14 -10.43
N ARG A 61 16.44 -10.93 -10.93
CA ARG A 61 17.02 -10.73 -12.27
C ARG A 61 18.44 -11.30 -12.40
N ALA A 62 19.20 -11.30 -11.31
CA ALA A 62 20.56 -11.86 -11.32
C ALA A 62 20.56 -13.39 -11.43
N GLY A 63 19.44 -14.05 -11.05
CA GLY A 63 19.27 -15.50 -11.10
C GLY A 63 18.34 -16.02 -12.22
N ALA A 64 17.92 -15.14 -13.16
CA ALA A 64 16.86 -15.45 -14.11
C ALA A 64 17.18 -16.64 -15.03
N ARG A 65 16.75 -17.83 -14.65
CA ARG A 65 16.39 -18.93 -15.53
C ARG A 65 14.92 -18.79 -15.93
N ALA A 66 14.54 -19.41 -17.08
CA ALA A 66 13.17 -19.39 -17.58
C ALA A 66 12.18 -19.77 -16.47
N GLU A 67 11.14 -18.96 -16.30
CA GLU A 67 10.08 -19.23 -15.32
C GLU A 67 9.56 -20.66 -15.45
N PRO A 68 9.56 -21.46 -14.37
CA PRO A 68 8.72 -22.65 -14.36
C PRO A 68 7.28 -22.16 -14.56
N GLU A 69 6.57 -22.72 -15.53
CA GLU A 69 5.14 -22.44 -15.70
C GLU A 69 4.37 -23.01 -14.50
N LEU A 70 4.30 -22.27 -13.41
CA LEU A 70 3.46 -22.59 -12.23
C LEU A 70 1.96 -22.49 -12.59
N ARG A 71 1.61 -22.79 -13.83
CA ARG A 71 0.23 -22.78 -14.31
C ARG A 71 -0.45 -24.09 -13.91
N SER A 72 -1.35 -24.01 -12.96
CA SER A 72 -2.21 -25.14 -12.66
C SER A 72 -3.15 -25.41 -13.84
N THR A 73 -3.15 -26.65 -14.35
CA THR A 73 -4.13 -27.13 -15.34
C THR A 73 -5.46 -27.52 -14.69
N ASN A 74 -5.62 -27.30 -13.40
CA ASN A 74 -6.81 -27.71 -12.66
C ASN A 74 -8.01 -26.80 -13.00
N THR A 75 -8.99 -27.36 -13.69
CA THR A 75 -10.22 -26.67 -14.11
C THR A 75 -11.00 -26.10 -12.92
N LEU A 76 -11.00 -26.79 -11.77
CA LEU A 76 -11.67 -26.32 -10.56
C LEU A 76 -11.01 -25.04 -10.04
N LEU A 77 -9.67 -24.98 -10.02
CA LEU A 77 -8.93 -23.80 -9.59
C LEU A 77 -9.23 -22.60 -10.50
N HIS A 78 -9.29 -22.83 -11.82
CA HIS A 78 -9.67 -21.78 -12.77
C HIS A 78 -11.10 -21.27 -12.54
N ALA A 79 -12.05 -22.18 -12.30
CA ALA A 79 -13.43 -21.81 -12.01
C ALA A 79 -13.52 -20.98 -10.71
N LEU A 80 -12.84 -21.41 -9.65
CA LEU A 80 -12.76 -20.67 -8.39
C LEU A 80 -12.15 -19.29 -8.57
N ALA A 81 -11.04 -19.17 -9.29
CA ALA A 81 -10.38 -17.88 -9.51
C ALA A 81 -11.29 -16.86 -10.21
N ARG A 82 -12.11 -17.29 -11.17
CA ARG A 82 -13.08 -16.44 -11.86
C ARG A 82 -14.09 -15.78 -10.92
N TRP A 83 -14.42 -16.43 -9.81
CA TRP A 83 -15.34 -15.89 -8.80
C TRP A 83 -14.60 -15.15 -7.70
N PHE A 84 -13.50 -15.69 -7.20
CA PHE A 84 -12.77 -15.10 -6.08
C PHE A 84 -12.03 -13.83 -6.45
N VAL A 85 -11.39 -13.75 -7.63
CA VAL A 85 -10.64 -12.55 -8.01
C VAL A 85 -11.52 -11.30 -8.04
N PRO A 86 -12.70 -11.28 -8.70
CA PRO A 86 -13.59 -10.12 -8.63
C PRO A 86 -14.05 -9.78 -7.21
N LEU A 87 -14.33 -10.79 -6.38
CA LEU A 87 -14.71 -10.57 -4.98
C LEU A 87 -13.56 -9.97 -4.17
N MET A 88 -12.33 -10.41 -4.38
CA MET A 88 -11.14 -9.83 -3.74
C MET A 88 -10.90 -8.38 -4.19
N LEU A 89 -11.09 -8.07 -5.46
CA LEU A 89 -11.01 -6.70 -5.96
C LEU A 89 -12.07 -5.81 -5.32
N LEU A 90 -13.31 -6.31 -5.22
CA LEU A 90 -14.40 -5.59 -4.55
C LEU A 90 -14.09 -5.39 -3.06
N LEU A 91 -13.58 -6.42 -2.38
CA LEU A 91 -13.18 -6.34 -0.98
C LEU A 91 -12.05 -5.34 -0.78
N ALA A 92 -11.03 -5.32 -1.65
CA ALA A 92 -9.96 -4.36 -1.59
C ALA A 92 -10.46 -2.92 -1.76
N ALA A 93 -11.35 -2.67 -2.72
CA ALA A 93 -11.97 -1.37 -2.91
C ALA A 93 -12.81 -0.93 -1.69
N TRP A 94 -13.54 -1.88 -1.10
CA TRP A 94 -14.31 -1.62 0.12
C TRP A 94 -13.39 -1.32 1.32
N LEU A 95 -12.31 -2.08 1.53
CA LEU A 95 -11.33 -1.86 2.59
C LEU A 95 -10.65 -0.49 2.48
N LEU A 96 -10.33 -0.09 1.25
CA LEU A 96 -9.77 1.23 0.98
C LEU A 96 -10.77 2.33 1.37
N TRP A 97 -12.00 2.22 0.89
CA TRP A 97 -13.03 3.21 1.21
C TRP A 97 -13.39 3.22 2.70
N ALA A 98 -13.45 2.05 3.33
CA ALA A 98 -13.75 1.92 4.75
C ALA A 98 -12.68 2.57 5.64
N GLY A 99 -11.42 2.65 5.20
CA GLY A 99 -10.30 3.16 5.99
C GLY A 99 -10.50 4.56 6.57
N SER A 100 -11.29 5.42 5.92
CA SER A 100 -11.62 6.75 6.44
C SER A 100 -12.59 6.74 7.64
N HIS A 101 -13.41 5.69 7.79
CA HIS A 101 -14.51 5.64 8.75
C HIS A 101 -14.43 4.45 9.72
N ARG A 102 -13.78 3.36 9.29
CA ARG A 102 -13.74 2.05 9.97
C ARG A 102 -12.35 1.43 9.84
N PRO A 103 -12.07 0.33 10.56
CA PRO A 103 -10.85 -0.44 10.34
C PRO A 103 -10.71 -0.90 8.88
N GLY A 104 -9.62 -0.52 8.23
CA GLY A 104 -9.34 -0.74 6.81
C GLY A 104 -8.12 0.07 6.39
N GLY A 105 -8.10 0.52 5.13
CA GLY A 105 -7.08 1.42 4.58
C GLY A 105 -6.12 0.75 3.61
N ALA A 106 -5.11 1.50 3.19
CA ALA A 106 -4.23 1.16 2.08
C ALA A 106 -3.48 -0.17 2.24
N PHE A 107 -2.99 -0.50 3.43
CA PHE A 107 -2.23 -1.74 3.66
C PHE A 107 -3.09 -3.00 3.50
N GLN A 108 -4.26 -3.02 4.13
CA GLN A 108 -5.19 -4.15 4.05
C GLN A 108 -5.72 -4.32 2.62
N ALA A 109 -6.12 -3.22 1.99
CA ALA A 109 -6.57 -3.22 0.60
C ALA A 109 -5.46 -3.68 -0.35
N GLY A 110 -4.22 -3.18 -0.18
CA GLY A 110 -3.04 -3.57 -0.96
C GLY A 110 -2.68 -5.05 -0.81
N ALA A 111 -2.76 -5.60 0.41
CA ALA A 111 -2.51 -7.02 0.65
C ALA A 111 -3.55 -7.91 -0.07
N VAL A 112 -4.83 -7.53 -0.04
CA VAL A 112 -5.89 -8.26 -0.76
C VAL A 112 -5.69 -8.15 -2.28
N LEU A 113 -5.29 -6.98 -2.80
CA LEU A 113 -4.93 -6.83 -4.22
C LEU A 113 -3.76 -7.73 -4.62
N ALA A 114 -2.72 -7.78 -3.79
CA ALA A 114 -1.58 -8.67 -4.03
C ALA A 114 -2.02 -10.14 -4.08
N ALA A 115 -2.84 -10.58 -3.13
CA ALA A 115 -3.36 -11.94 -3.08
C ALA A 115 -4.22 -12.26 -4.32
N ALA A 116 -5.05 -11.33 -4.80
CA ALA A 116 -5.77 -11.48 -6.07
C ALA A 116 -4.83 -11.65 -7.26
N GLY A 117 -3.74 -10.85 -7.32
CA GLY A 117 -2.71 -10.96 -8.35
C GLY A 117 -1.97 -12.30 -8.31
N VAL A 118 -1.64 -12.81 -7.11
CA VAL A 118 -1.05 -14.15 -6.92
C VAL A 118 -2.00 -15.22 -7.44
N MET A 119 -3.28 -15.17 -7.09
CA MET A 119 -4.28 -16.12 -7.58
C MET A 119 -4.40 -16.09 -9.10
N MET A 120 -4.43 -14.90 -9.71
CA MET A 120 -4.44 -14.76 -11.17
C MET A 120 -3.21 -15.44 -11.81
N ARG A 121 -2.02 -15.24 -11.22
CA ARG A 121 -0.79 -15.85 -11.73
C ARG A 121 -0.80 -17.36 -11.63
N LEU A 122 -1.18 -17.93 -10.49
CA LEU A 122 -1.26 -19.37 -10.26
C LEU A 122 -2.27 -20.06 -11.20
N THR A 123 -3.31 -19.35 -11.61
CA THR A 123 -4.33 -19.85 -12.54
C THR A 123 -4.05 -19.52 -14.01
N GLY A 124 -2.92 -18.89 -14.32
CA GLY A 124 -2.57 -18.52 -15.70
C GLY A 124 -3.46 -17.45 -16.32
N LEU A 125 -4.22 -16.69 -15.50
CA LEU A 125 -4.94 -15.52 -15.97
C LEU A 125 -3.95 -14.42 -16.40
N PRO A 126 -4.35 -13.52 -17.35
CA PRO A 126 -3.44 -12.51 -17.87
C PRO A 126 -2.89 -11.61 -16.75
N THR A 127 -1.58 -11.57 -16.59
CA THR A 127 -0.84 -10.76 -15.60
C THR A 127 0.24 -9.89 -16.27
N ALA A 128 0.04 -9.54 -17.54
CA ALA A 128 1.04 -8.81 -18.34
C ALA A 128 1.44 -7.45 -17.72
N TRP A 129 0.55 -6.82 -16.94
CA TRP A 129 0.79 -5.57 -16.23
C TRP A 129 1.78 -5.70 -15.05
N ILE A 130 2.09 -6.92 -14.62
CA ILE A 130 3.07 -7.23 -13.56
C ILE A 130 4.44 -7.57 -14.17
N ALA A 131 4.52 -7.70 -15.49
CA ALA A 131 5.78 -8.01 -16.15
C ALA A 131 6.85 -6.96 -15.80
N PRO A 132 8.13 -7.39 -15.61
CA PRO A 132 9.23 -6.48 -15.34
C PRO A 132 9.34 -5.42 -16.43
N GLY A 133 8.98 -4.17 -16.12
CA GLY A 133 8.95 -3.08 -17.07
C GLY A 133 8.79 -1.72 -16.39
N PRO A 134 8.73 -0.64 -17.18
CA PRO A 134 8.57 0.71 -16.63
C PRO A 134 7.25 0.88 -15.87
N MET A 135 6.20 0.19 -16.32
CA MET A 135 4.87 0.26 -15.68
C MET A 135 4.87 -0.32 -14.26
N LEU A 136 5.57 -1.45 -14.05
CA LEU A 136 5.76 -2.02 -12.72
C LEU A 136 6.55 -1.06 -11.83
N ARG A 137 7.64 -0.47 -12.33
CA ARG A 137 8.46 0.48 -11.56
C ARG A 137 7.69 1.72 -11.14
N LEU A 138 6.88 2.27 -12.05
CA LEU A 138 5.99 3.40 -11.77
C LEU A 138 4.96 3.02 -10.71
N GLY A 139 4.33 1.87 -10.84
CA GLY A 139 3.35 1.40 -9.85
C GLY A 139 3.95 1.19 -8.46
N LEU A 140 5.15 0.60 -8.37
CA LEU A 140 5.87 0.40 -7.11
C LEU A 140 6.17 1.71 -6.39
N SER A 141 6.57 2.76 -7.11
CA SER A 141 6.98 4.03 -6.53
C SER A 141 5.86 5.07 -6.45
N ALA A 142 4.73 4.87 -7.13
CA ALA A 142 3.68 5.87 -7.27
C ALA A 142 3.13 6.34 -5.91
N GLY A 143 2.81 5.41 -5.02
CA GLY A 143 2.29 5.71 -3.69
C GLY A 143 3.26 6.56 -2.88
N PHE A 144 4.53 6.13 -2.81
CA PHE A 144 5.58 6.86 -2.11
C PHE A 144 5.82 8.25 -2.72
N SER A 145 5.90 8.33 -4.06
CA SER A 145 6.17 9.58 -4.78
C SER A 145 5.08 10.61 -4.57
N VAL A 146 3.80 10.20 -4.62
CA VAL A 146 2.67 11.11 -4.38
C VAL A 146 2.60 11.53 -2.93
N PHE A 147 2.84 10.62 -1.99
CA PHE A 147 2.89 10.99 -0.58
C PHE A 147 3.99 12.01 -0.31
N LEU A 148 5.19 11.78 -0.85
CA LEU A 148 6.33 12.70 -0.75
C LEU A 148 6.05 14.05 -1.44
N LEU A 149 5.38 14.02 -2.60
CA LEU A 149 4.98 15.25 -3.31
C LEU A 149 4.03 16.12 -2.49
N VAL A 150 3.00 15.50 -1.91
CA VAL A 150 2.04 16.21 -1.04
C VAL A 150 2.76 16.80 0.18
N ALA A 151 3.68 16.05 0.78
CA ALA A 151 4.50 16.51 1.89
C ALA A 151 5.39 17.72 1.51
N ALA A 152 6.05 17.64 0.35
CA ALA A 152 6.93 18.69 -0.17
C ALA A 152 6.16 19.96 -0.53
N VAL A 153 5.00 19.85 -1.17
CA VAL A 153 4.12 20.99 -1.49
C VAL A 153 3.67 21.69 -0.21
N GLY A 154 3.32 20.93 0.84
CA GLY A 154 2.99 21.49 2.16
C GLY A 154 4.14 22.34 2.71
N ALA A 155 5.37 21.82 2.70
CA ALA A 155 6.55 22.52 3.15
C ALA A 155 6.87 23.78 2.32
N LEU A 156 6.79 23.70 0.99
CA LEU A 156 7.04 24.82 0.08
C LEU A 156 6.02 25.96 0.22
N THR A 157 4.81 25.64 0.67
CA THR A 157 3.75 26.66 0.95
C THR A 157 3.82 27.26 2.36
N GLY A 158 4.95 27.05 3.07
CA GLY A 158 5.18 27.61 4.41
C GLY A 158 4.45 26.87 5.53
N ARG A 159 3.90 25.68 5.27
CA ARG A 159 3.33 24.78 6.27
C ARG A 159 4.39 23.83 6.81
N ALA A 160 4.11 23.15 7.90
CA ALA A 160 4.97 22.05 8.33
C ALA A 160 4.92 20.92 7.29
N PHE A 161 6.03 20.17 7.17
CA PHE A 161 6.10 18.97 6.35
C PHE A 161 4.99 17.99 6.75
N LEU A 162 4.21 17.49 5.77
CA LEU A 162 3.01 16.67 5.98
C LEU A 162 1.82 17.35 6.69
N ALA A 163 1.78 18.69 6.73
CA ALA A 163 0.60 19.42 7.21
C ALA A 163 -0.38 19.66 6.07
N TYR A 164 -1.52 19.00 6.11
CA TYR A 164 -2.57 19.16 5.10
C TYR A 164 -3.35 20.46 5.27
N PRO A 165 -3.81 21.10 4.18
CA PRO A 165 -4.81 22.16 4.26
C PRO A 165 -6.12 21.62 4.84
N PRO A 166 -6.75 22.26 5.83
CA PRO A 166 -7.94 21.72 6.52
C PRO A 166 -9.09 21.34 5.57
N LEU A 167 -9.32 22.13 4.52
CA LEU A 167 -10.37 21.88 3.52
C LEU A 167 -10.06 20.73 2.55
N LEU A 168 -8.80 20.34 2.41
CA LEU A 168 -8.34 19.33 1.44
C LEU A 168 -7.78 18.08 2.13
N SER A 169 -7.75 18.03 3.46
CA SER A 169 -7.14 16.90 4.19
C SER A 169 -7.79 15.56 3.84
N GLY A 170 -9.10 15.44 3.88
CA GLY A 170 -9.82 14.23 3.52
C GLY A 170 -9.57 13.75 2.08
N PRO A 171 -9.83 14.60 1.06
CA PRO A 171 -9.53 14.25 -0.34
C PRO A 171 -8.06 13.89 -0.59
N LEU A 172 -7.10 14.61 -0.01
CA LEU A 172 -5.68 14.32 -0.17
C LEU A 172 -5.30 12.98 0.48
N ILE A 173 -5.82 12.69 1.68
CA ILE A 173 -5.63 11.41 2.34
C ILE A 173 -6.18 10.28 1.47
N LEU A 174 -7.38 10.42 0.91
CA LEU A 174 -7.97 9.40 0.04
C LEU A 174 -7.14 9.15 -1.23
N VAL A 175 -6.61 10.21 -1.86
CA VAL A 175 -5.71 10.08 -3.01
C VAL A 175 -4.44 9.36 -2.64
N ILE A 176 -3.81 9.73 -1.51
CA ILE A 176 -2.62 9.05 -0.99
C ILE A 176 -2.93 7.57 -0.74
N GLU A 177 -4.00 7.24 0.00
CA GLU A 177 -4.38 5.87 0.31
C GLU A 177 -4.66 5.04 -0.94
N THR A 178 -5.30 5.62 -1.96
CA THR A 178 -5.57 4.92 -3.23
C THR A 178 -4.27 4.54 -3.94
N LEU A 179 -3.34 5.47 -4.07
CA LEU A 179 -2.06 5.23 -4.73
C LEU A 179 -1.14 4.33 -3.90
N LEU A 180 -1.19 4.44 -2.56
CA LEU A 180 -0.52 3.51 -1.66
C LEU A 180 -1.07 2.09 -1.79
N THR A 181 -2.39 1.92 -1.85
CA THR A 181 -3.04 0.62 -2.06
C THR A 181 -2.52 -0.08 -3.31
N LEU A 182 -2.49 0.63 -4.44
CA LEU A 182 -1.95 0.10 -5.70
C LEU A 182 -0.46 -0.23 -5.59
N SER A 183 0.32 0.69 -5.01
CA SER A 183 1.76 0.54 -4.83
C SER A 183 2.09 -0.67 -3.93
N ILE A 184 1.44 -0.78 -2.77
CA ILE A 184 1.63 -1.90 -1.84
C ILE A 184 1.24 -3.22 -2.51
N GLY A 185 0.09 -3.26 -3.21
CA GLY A 185 -0.33 -4.44 -3.95
C GLY A 185 0.70 -4.89 -4.96
N MET A 186 1.27 -3.96 -5.74
CA MET A 186 2.30 -4.26 -6.73
C MET A 186 3.64 -4.66 -6.08
N ILE A 187 4.05 -4.05 -4.96
CA ILE A 187 5.27 -4.42 -4.23
C ILE A 187 5.16 -5.85 -3.72
N LEU A 188 4.08 -6.19 -3.01
CA LEU A 188 3.90 -7.52 -2.43
C LEU A 188 3.81 -8.59 -3.51
N LEU A 189 3.09 -8.32 -4.60
CA LEU A 189 3.01 -9.23 -5.74
C LEU A 189 4.36 -9.38 -6.44
N GLY A 190 5.11 -8.28 -6.62
CA GLY A 190 6.45 -8.30 -7.18
C GLY A 190 7.43 -9.12 -6.33
N LEU A 191 7.36 -9.01 -5.01
CA LEU A 191 8.16 -9.82 -4.08
C LEU A 191 7.80 -11.31 -4.17
N TYR A 192 6.52 -11.65 -4.26
CA TYR A 192 6.08 -13.02 -4.47
C TYR A 192 6.67 -13.62 -5.77
N VAL A 193 6.57 -12.86 -6.86
CA VAL A 193 7.12 -13.28 -8.16
C VAL A 193 8.65 -13.45 -8.09
N ALA A 194 9.34 -12.53 -7.41
CA ALA A 194 10.77 -12.58 -7.22
C ALA A 194 11.22 -13.81 -6.38
N ALA A 195 10.45 -14.17 -5.36
CA ALA A 195 10.71 -15.35 -4.53
C ALA A 195 10.51 -16.65 -5.32
N ALA A 196 9.40 -16.77 -6.04
CA ALA A 196 9.08 -17.97 -6.83
C ALA A 196 10.13 -18.28 -7.94
N GLN A 197 10.81 -17.24 -8.46
CA GLN A 197 11.89 -17.42 -9.44
C GLN A 197 13.19 -17.98 -8.84
N ARG A 198 13.41 -17.82 -7.53
CA ARG A 198 14.61 -18.34 -6.83
C ARG A 198 14.48 -19.82 -6.51
N ASP A 199 13.32 -20.24 -6.03
CA ASP A 199 13.08 -21.66 -5.65
C ASP A 199 13.23 -22.61 -6.85
N GLY A 200 12.84 -22.17 -8.06
CA GLY A 200 13.05 -22.94 -9.30
C GLY A 200 14.48 -22.92 -9.84
N ALA A 201 15.42 -22.21 -9.21
CA ALA A 201 16.83 -22.16 -9.63
C ALA A 201 17.71 -23.12 -8.81
N ASP A 202 17.22 -23.61 -7.68
CA ASP A 202 17.95 -24.49 -6.75
C ASP A 202 17.59 -25.99 -6.96
N GLU A 203 16.61 -26.31 -7.85
CA GLU A 203 16.26 -27.67 -8.31
C GLU A 203 16.90 -27.95 -9.69
#